data_5cd70fc6a69e83b9819fd23d43fb5268
#
_entry.id   5cd70fc6a69e83b9819fd23d43fb5268
#
_cell.length_a   1.000
_cell.length_b   1.000
_cell.length_c   1.000
_cell.angle_alpha   90.00
_cell.angle_beta   90.00
_cell.angle_gamma   90.00
#
_symmetry.space_group_name_H-M   'P 1'
#
loop_
_entity.id
_entity.type
_entity.pdbx_description
1 polymer ?
#
loop_
_entity_poly.entity_id
_entity_poly.type
_entity_poly.pdbx_seq_one_letter_code
_entity_poly.pdbx_strand_id
1 'polypeptide(L)'
;MEKYLPKMYRSLMEVYKDVGTEKEEETTNEQYNLIEGISVDFGIMQKTRKAYVVKSEFEWDDIGSFSAMCRFLGSHRGNSIVGNAFMEQSENCYVFGKEKLIIGFGVKDLIIVDAGDVLLVMDKNKDQEIKHLVNVIQEQKDYDDYL
;
A
#
# COMPACT_ATOMS: atom_id res chain seq x y z
N MET A 1 6.95 9.90 -22.50
CA MET A 1 5.60 10.38 -22.15
C MET A 1 4.95 11.15 -23.32
N GLU A 2 5.57 12.17 -23.86
CA GLU A 2 5.05 13.02 -24.94
C GLU A 2 4.43 12.23 -26.11
N LYS A 3 5.14 11.20 -26.59
CA LYS A 3 4.71 10.37 -27.73
C LYS A 3 3.49 9.49 -27.42
N TYR A 4 3.39 8.92 -26.22
CA TYR A 4 2.42 7.87 -25.89
C TYR A 4 1.24 8.37 -25.07
N LEU A 5 1.43 9.45 -24.29
CA LEU A 5 0.45 10.09 -23.42
C LEU A 5 0.49 11.62 -23.61
N PRO A 6 0.19 12.13 -24.82
CA PRO A 6 0.39 13.54 -25.15
C PRO A 6 -0.51 14.49 -24.33
N LYS A 7 -1.70 14.05 -23.91
CA LYS A 7 -2.59 14.87 -23.07
C LYS A 7 -1.97 15.05 -21.67
N MET A 8 -1.61 13.94 -21.03
CA MET A 8 -0.94 13.94 -19.72
C MET A 8 0.37 14.74 -19.77
N TYR A 9 1.18 14.57 -20.82
CA TYR A 9 2.40 15.33 -20.99
C TYR A 9 2.15 16.84 -21.00
N ARG A 10 1.13 17.32 -21.70
CA ARG A 10 0.78 18.75 -21.73
C ARG A 10 0.37 19.26 -20.36
N SER A 11 -0.51 18.53 -19.65
CA SER A 11 -0.90 18.90 -18.28
C SER A 11 0.31 18.98 -17.34
N LEU A 12 1.21 18.00 -17.40
CA LEU A 12 2.43 18.04 -16.57
C LEU A 12 3.39 19.18 -16.97
N MET A 13 3.42 19.57 -18.24
CA MET A 13 4.22 20.73 -18.68
C MET A 13 3.62 22.05 -18.20
N GLU A 14 2.31 22.16 -18.02
CA GLU A 14 1.71 23.34 -17.36
C GLU A 14 2.10 23.40 -15.88
N VAL A 15 2.00 22.28 -15.14
CA VAL A 15 2.49 22.20 -13.75
C VAL A 15 3.96 22.60 -13.67
N TYR A 16 4.80 22.09 -14.59
CA TYR A 16 6.24 22.35 -14.60
C TYR A 16 6.60 23.83 -14.70
N LYS A 17 5.78 24.65 -15.36
CA LYS A 17 6.01 26.10 -15.48
C LYS A 17 5.90 26.82 -14.14
N ASP A 18 5.05 26.32 -13.25
CA ASP A 18 4.74 26.96 -11.98
C ASP A 18 5.47 26.33 -10.78
N VAL A 19 6.29 25.29 -11.02
CA VAL A 19 7.11 24.66 -9.98
C VAL A 19 8.02 25.70 -9.30
N GLY A 20 7.95 25.75 -7.97
CA GLY A 20 8.70 26.69 -7.14
C GLY A 20 8.08 28.11 -7.07
N THR A 21 6.88 28.31 -7.61
CA THR A 21 6.12 29.56 -7.50
C THR A 21 4.94 29.43 -6.53
N GLU A 22 4.32 30.54 -6.16
CA GLU A 22 3.10 30.55 -5.34
C GLU A 22 1.89 29.86 -6.00
N LYS A 23 1.96 29.62 -7.31
CA LYS A 23 0.88 28.98 -8.09
C LYS A 23 1.04 27.45 -8.22
N GLU A 24 2.13 26.87 -7.76
CA GLU A 24 2.44 25.45 -7.93
C GLU A 24 1.30 24.55 -7.44
N GLU A 25 0.78 24.79 -6.26
CA GLU A 25 -0.27 23.98 -5.66
C GLU A 25 -1.60 24.08 -6.45
N GLU A 26 -2.01 25.28 -6.79
CA GLU A 26 -3.22 25.55 -7.56
C GLU A 26 -3.15 24.89 -8.93
N THR A 27 -2.08 25.16 -9.69
CA THR A 27 -1.87 24.57 -11.03
C THR A 27 -1.77 23.06 -10.98
N THR A 28 -1.11 22.51 -9.96
CA THR A 28 -1.01 21.06 -9.76
C THR A 28 -2.39 20.45 -9.59
N ASN A 29 -3.20 20.96 -8.68
CA ASN A 29 -4.55 20.47 -8.41
C ASN A 29 -5.44 20.54 -9.65
N GLU A 30 -5.43 21.67 -10.37
CA GLU A 30 -6.19 21.83 -11.61
C GLU A 30 -5.79 20.81 -12.66
N GLN A 31 -4.50 20.69 -12.94
CA GLN A 31 -4.00 19.84 -14.01
C GLN A 31 -4.13 18.34 -13.68
N TYR A 32 -3.95 17.92 -12.42
CA TYR A 32 -4.15 16.53 -12.01
C TYR A 32 -5.60 16.07 -12.16
N ASN A 33 -6.58 16.94 -11.93
CA ASN A 33 -8.00 16.64 -12.16
C ASN A 33 -8.36 16.40 -13.63
N LEU A 34 -7.52 16.87 -14.57
CA LEU A 34 -7.69 16.67 -16.01
C LEU A 34 -6.99 15.40 -16.52
N ILE A 35 -6.15 14.77 -15.71
CA ILE A 35 -5.34 13.60 -16.08
C ILE A 35 -6.13 12.33 -15.82
N GLU A 36 -6.33 11.52 -16.86
CA GLU A 36 -6.82 10.16 -16.72
C GLU A 36 -5.73 9.28 -16.11
N GLY A 37 -6.04 8.60 -14.99
CA GLY A 37 -5.10 7.71 -14.29
C GLY A 37 -4.77 6.48 -15.14
N ILE A 38 -3.50 6.33 -15.50
CA ILE A 38 -2.99 5.14 -16.18
C ILE A 38 -1.59 4.80 -15.66
N SER A 39 -1.32 3.53 -15.39
CA SER A 39 0.03 3.13 -15.01
C SER A 39 1.02 3.34 -16.15
N VAL A 40 2.29 3.59 -15.82
CA VAL A 40 3.36 3.72 -16.82
C VAL A 40 3.52 2.45 -17.66
N ASP A 41 3.21 1.29 -17.09
CA ASP A 41 3.27 0.01 -17.78
C ASP A 41 2.31 -0.05 -18.95
N PHE A 42 1.04 0.26 -18.74
CA PHE A 42 0.02 0.30 -19.79
C PHE A 42 0.16 1.53 -20.70
N GLY A 43 0.51 2.67 -20.13
CA GLY A 43 0.58 3.92 -20.87
C GLY A 43 1.79 4.01 -21.79
N ILE A 44 2.94 3.45 -21.38
CA ILE A 44 4.23 3.62 -22.07
C ILE A 44 4.94 2.30 -22.32
N MET A 45 5.16 1.46 -21.30
CA MET A 45 6.06 0.30 -21.41
C MET A 45 5.56 -0.73 -22.40
N GLN A 46 4.28 -1.02 -22.44
CA GLN A 46 3.69 -1.95 -23.41
C GLN A 46 3.69 -1.40 -24.86
N LYS A 47 3.85 -0.09 -25.04
CA LYS A 47 3.80 0.57 -26.34
C LYS A 47 5.19 0.87 -26.92
N THR A 48 6.20 0.95 -26.05
CA THR A 48 7.55 1.32 -26.49
C THR A 48 8.33 0.09 -26.98
N ARG A 49 9.16 0.29 -28.01
CA ARG A 49 10.17 -0.68 -28.45
C ARG A 49 11.59 -0.29 -27.97
N LYS A 50 11.69 0.77 -27.17
CA LYS A 50 12.96 1.32 -26.68
C LYS A 50 13.05 1.13 -25.16
N ALA A 51 12.80 -0.10 -24.67
CA ALA A 51 13.01 -0.46 -23.28
C ALA A 51 14.28 -1.27 -23.13
N TYR A 52 15.04 -1.00 -22.08
CA TYR A 52 16.20 -1.80 -21.67
C TYR A 52 15.88 -2.37 -20.29
N VAL A 53 16.27 -3.62 -20.07
CA VAL A 53 16.13 -4.30 -18.78
C VAL A 53 17.53 -4.56 -18.24
N VAL A 54 17.78 -4.13 -17.02
CA VAL A 54 19.00 -4.47 -16.29
C VAL A 54 18.61 -5.50 -15.23
N LYS A 55 19.26 -6.67 -15.29
CA LYS A 55 19.05 -7.71 -14.28
C LYS A 55 19.66 -7.24 -12.95
N SER A 56 18.86 -7.23 -11.87
CA SER A 56 19.39 -6.97 -10.55
C SER A 56 20.14 -8.19 -10.01
N GLU A 57 21.24 -7.94 -9.29
CA GLU A 57 22.01 -8.96 -8.57
C GLU A 57 21.71 -8.92 -7.06
N PHE A 58 20.76 -8.11 -6.64
CA PHE A 58 20.27 -7.96 -5.27
C PHE A 58 18.84 -8.47 -5.16
N GLU A 59 18.47 -8.91 -3.97
CA GLU A 59 17.09 -9.27 -3.67
C GLU A 59 16.22 -8.00 -3.62
N TRP A 60 15.06 -8.08 -4.25
CA TRP A 60 14.06 -7.01 -4.27
C TRP A 60 12.67 -7.58 -4.05
N ASP A 61 11.88 -6.90 -3.26
CA ASP A 61 10.47 -7.24 -3.02
C ASP A 61 9.64 -5.96 -2.96
N ASP A 62 8.46 -6.01 -3.52
CA ASP A 62 7.47 -4.95 -3.40
C ASP A 62 6.67 -5.14 -2.11
N ILE A 63 6.95 -4.31 -1.10
CA ILE A 63 6.27 -4.40 0.19
C ILE A 63 4.89 -3.73 0.09
N GLY A 64 3.99 -4.33 -0.68
CA GLY A 64 2.62 -3.90 -0.86
C GLY A 64 1.59 -4.65 0.00
N SER A 65 2.03 -5.57 0.87
CA SER A 65 1.15 -6.36 1.73
C SER A 65 1.79 -6.67 3.08
N PHE A 66 1.00 -7.04 4.07
CA PHE A 66 1.52 -7.51 5.36
C PHE A 66 2.37 -8.77 5.22
N SER A 67 1.98 -9.69 4.34
CA SER A 67 2.77 -10.89 4.05
C SER A 67 4.12 -10.56 3.43
N ALA A 68 4.18 -9.58 2.53
CA ALA A 68 5.44 -9.11 1.96
C ALA A 68 6.36 -8.51 3.04
N MET A 69 5.82 -7.65 3.91
CA MET A 69 6.56 -7.05 5.01
C MET A 69 7.11 -8.11 5.97
N CYS A 70 6.34 -9.15 6.29
CA CYS A 70 6.74 -10.19 7.21
C CYS A 70 7.85 -11.11 6.67
N ARG A 71 8.10 -11.15 5.36
CA ARG A 71 9.26 -11.86 4.80
C ARG A 71 10.60 -11.25 5.27
N PHE A 72 10.62 -9.96 5.58
CA PHE A 72 11.79 -9.24 6.09
C PHE A 72 11.84 -9.20 7.62
N LEU A 73 10.73 -9.44 8.30
CA LEU A 73 10.67 -9.52 9.74
C LEU A 73 11.01 -10.94 10.18
N GLY A 74 11.88 -11.08 11.15
CA GLY A 74 12.16 -12.37 11.76
C GLY A 74 10.88 -13.02 12.31
N SER A 75 10.82 -14.35 12.31
CA SER A 75 9.72 -15.08 12.95
C SER A 75 10.19 -15.73 14.25
N HIS A 76 9.36 -15.68 15.29
CA HIS A 76 9.53 -16.41 16.52
C HIS A 76 8.40 -17.44 16.68
N ARG A 77 8.76 -18.74 16.74
CA ARG A 77 7.80 -19.86 16.78
C ARG A 77 6.75 -19.78 15.63
N GLY A 78 7.18 -19.37 14.43
CA GLY A 78 6.30 -19.26 13.27
C GLY A 78 5.44 -18.00 13.23
N ASN A 79 5.53 -17.10 14.22
CA ASN A 79 4.82 -15.84 14.22
C ASN A 79 5.78 -14.67 13.96
N SER A 80 5.35 -13.66 13.22
CA SER A 80 6.07 -12.40 13.05
C SER A 80 5.38 -11.32 13.87
N ILE A 81 6.13 -10.74 14.83
CA ILE A 81 5.59 -9.80 15.80
C ILE A 81 6.36 -8.48 15.71
N VAL A 82 5.62 -7.41 15.57
CA VAL A 82 6.11 -6.03 15.67
C VAL A 82 5.33 -5.34 16.79
N GLY A 83 6.04 -4.75 17.74
CA GLY A 83 5.43 -4.11 18.90
C GLY A 83 5.16 -5.06 20.07
N ASN A 84 4.16 -4.73 20.87
CA ASN A 84 3.90 -5.41 22.16
C ASN A 84 2.87 -6.52 21.99
N ALA A 85 3.33 -7.77 21.84
CA ALA A 85 2.45 -8.93 21.70
C ALA A 85 3.00 -10.18 22.37
N PHE A 86 2.09 -11.02 22.87
CA PHE A 86 2.36 -12.33 23.44
C PHE A 86 1.48 -13.37 22.73
N MET A 87 2.12 -14.38 22.13
CA MET A 87 1.46 -15.44 21.37
C MET A 87 1.76 -16.78 21.99
N GLU A 88 0.75 -17.48 22.50
CA GLU A 88 0.87 -18.79 23.12
C GLU A 88 0.00 -19.82 22.36
N GLN A 89 0.56 -21.01 22.11
CA GLN A 89 -0.08 -22.06 21.31
C GLN A 89 -0.60 -21.56 19.94
N SER A 90 0.04 -20.54 19.40
CA SER A 90 -0.37 -19.84 18.17
C SER A 90 0.73 -19.96 17.13
N GLU A 91 0.34 -20.08 15.86
CA GLU A 91 1.30 -20.24 14.76
C GLU A 91 0.88 -19.49 13.49
N ASN A 92 1.89 -19.12 12.71
CA ASN A 92 1.73 -18.50 11.39
C ASN A 92 0.93 -17.18 11.40
N CYS A 93 1.00 -16.43 12.53
CA CYS A 93 0.34 -15.15 12.68
C CYS A 93 1.30 -13.98 12.44
N TYR A 94 0.77 -12.91 11.88
CA TYR A 94 1.44 -11.62 11.76
C TYR A 94 0.75 -10.64 12.70
N VAL A 95 1.51 -10.08 13.65
CA VAL A 95 0.97 -9.21 14.69
C VAL A 95 1.70 -7.88 14.69
N PHE A 96 0.96 -6.81 14.53
CA PHE A 96 1.45 -5.43 14.53
C PHE A 96 0.75 -4.69 15.66
N GLY A 97 1.44 -4.53 16.79
CA GLY A 97 0.96 -3.79 17.94
C GLY A 97 1.55 -2.39 17.99
N LYS A 98 0.75 -1.38 18.32
CA LYS A 98 1.22 0.00 18.52
C LYS A 98 1.47 0.26 20.02
N GLU A 99 0.41 0.39 20.78
CA GLU A 99 0.48 0.75 22.20
C GLU A 99 -0.06 -0.35 23.12
N LYS A 100 -1.10 -1.05 22.68
CA LYS A 100 -1.77 -2.09 23.47
C LYS A 100 -0.95 -3.38 23.46
N LEU A 101 -1.00 -4.12 24.57
CA LEU A 101 -0.55 -5.50 24.57
C LEU A 101 -1.58 -6.36 23.83
N ILE A 102 -1.14 -7.01 22.78
CA ILE A 102 -1.95 -7.99 22.03
C ILE A 102 -1.62 -9.38 22.57
N ILE A 103 -2.62 -10.11 23.03
CA ILE A 103 -2.46 -11.50 23.49
C ILE A 103 -3.22 -12.41 22.54
N GLY A 104 -2.51 -13.34 21.91
CA GLY A 104 -3.09 -14.40 21.08
C GLY A 104 -2.89 -15.76 21.74
N PHE A 105 -3.98 -16.54 21.88
CA PHE A 105 -3.95 -17.87 22.45
C PHE A 105 -4.68 -18.86 21.55
N GLY A 106 -3.99 -19.90 21.08
CA GLY A 106 -4.57 -20.98 20.28
C GLY A 106 -5.04 -20.55 18.88
N VAL A 107 -4.49 -19.44 18.32
CA VAL A 107 -4.90 -18.90 17.01
C VAL A 107 -3.86 -19.22 15.94
N LYS A 108 -4.33 -19.32 14.68
CA LYS A 108 -3.50 -19.65 13.52
C LYS A 108 -3.89 -18.84 12.30
N ASP A 109 -2.88 -18.61 11.44
CA ASP A 109 -3.06 -18.03 10.11
C ASP A 109 -3.79 -16.67 10.12
N LEU A 110 -3.50 -15.83 11.13
CA LEU A 110 -4.12 -14.52 11.28
C LEU A 110 -3.12 -13.38 11.01
N ILE A 111 -3.67 -12.28 10.51
CA ILE A 111 -3.07 -10.94 10.59
C ILE A 111 -3.84 -10.16 11.63
N ILE A 112 -3.13 -9.58 12.61
CA ILE A 112 -3.68 -8.76 13.68
C ILE A 112 -2.94 -7.43 13.68
N VAL A 113 -3.66 -6.33 13.50
CA VAL A 113 -3.07 -4.98 13.41
C VAL A 113 -3.80 -4.04 14.37
N ASP A 114 -3.10 -3.53 15.37
CA ASP A 114 -3.55 -2.43 16.20
C ASP A 114 -3.14 -1.10 15.55
N ALA A 115 -4.08 -0.41 14.94
CA ALA A 115 -3.88 0.92 14.36
C ALA A 115 -4.16 2.06 15.35
N GLY A 116 -4.51 1.73 16.60
CA GLY A 116 -4.82 2.66 17.70
C GLY A 116 -6.31 2.67 18.03
N ASP A 117 -7.10 3.29 17.21
CA ASP A 117 -8.57 3.35 17.30
C ASP A 117 -9.27 2.14 16.66
N VAL A 118 -8.60 1.51 15.69
CA VAL A 118 -9.09 0.31 15.00
C VAL A 118 -8.20 -0.88 15.29
N LEU A 119 -8.81 -2.04 15.53
CA LEU A 119 -8.15 -3.33 15.59
C LEU A 119 -8.63 -4.18 14.40
N LEU A 120 -7.73 -4.43 13.46
CA LEU A 120 -7.97 -5.35 12.35
C LEU A 120 -7.58 -6.77 12.77
N VAL A 121 -8.48 -7.73 12.57
CA VAL A 121 -8.21 -9.17 12.65
C VAL A 121 -8.72 -9.83 11.39
N MET A 122 -7.84 -10.51 10.66
CA MET A 122 -8.20 -11.12 9.39
C MET A 122 -7.45 -12.42 9.14
N ASP A 123 -8.00 -13.25 8.26
CA ASP A 123 -7.29 -14.42 7.72
C ASP A 123 -6.09 -13.96 6.89
N LYS A 124 -4.93 -14.56 7.11
CA LYS A 124 -3.69 -14.23 6.42
C LYS A 124 -3.79 -14.37 4.89
N ASN A 125 -4.59 -15.32 4.40
CA ASN A 125 -4.77 -15.55 2.97
C ASN A 125 -5.59 -14.44 2.29
N LYS A 126 -6.15 -13.51 3.06
CA LYS A 126 -6.96 -12.39 2.57
C LYS A 126 -6.24 -11.03 2.59
N ASP A 127 -4.93 -11.02 2.78
CA ASP A 127 -4.16 -9.79 2.92
C ASP A 127 -4.25 -8.87 1.68
N GLN A 128 -4.43 -9.43 0.50
CA GLN A 128 -4.63 -8.71 -0.75
C GLN A 128 -6.04 -8.11 -0.89
N GLU A 129 -7.00 -8.56 -0.07
CA GLU A 129 -8.39 -8.10 -0.11
C GLU A 129 -8.65 -6.87 0.79
N ILE A 130 -7.65 -6.34 1.50
CA ILE A 130 -7.80 -5.21 2.44
C ILE A 130 -8.42 -3.99 1.74
N LYS A 131 -7.99 -3.69 0.51
CA LYS A 131 -8.57 -2.57 -0.25
C LYS A 131 -10.07 -2.75 -0.50
N HIS A 132 -10.50 -3.97 -0.76
CA HIS A 132 -11.92 -4.29 -0.90
C HIS A 132 -12.66 -4.11 0.42
N LEU A 133 -12.08 -4.57 1.54
CA LEU A 133 -12.66 -4.38 2.87
C LEU A 133 -12.84 -2.89 3.20
N VAL A 134 -11.82 -2.06 2.94
CA VAL A 134 -11.91 -0.61 3.16
C VAL A 134 -13.04 -0.01 2.35
N ASN A 135 -13.19 -0.36 1.07
CA ASN A 135 -14.28 0.13 0.24
C ASN A 135 -15.67 -0.27 0.80
N VAL A 136 -15.80 -1.52 1.31
CA VAL A 136 -17.03 -2.00 1.94
C VAL A 136 -17.36 -1.20 3.21
N ILE A 137 -16.34 -0.87 4.01
CA ILE A 137 -16.54 -0.07 5.24
C ILE A 137 -16.93 1.36 4.88
N GLN A 138 -16.32 1.95 3.83
CA GLN A 138 -16.67 3.30 3.35
C GLN A 138 -18.13 3.44 2.90
N GLU A 139 -18.75 2.34 2.47
CA GLU A 139 -20.18 2.33 2.16
C GLU A 139 -21.08 2.33 3.42
N GLN A 140 -20.50 2.08 4.60
CA GLN A 140 -21.20 2.05 5.89
C GLN A 140 -20.98 3.37 6.63
N LYS A 141 -21.93 4.29 6.57
CA LYS A 141 -21.84 5.62 7.17
C LYS A 141 -21.53 5.65 8.69
N ASP A 142 -21.75 4.53 9.37
CA ASP A 142 -21.53 4.42 10.82
C ASP A 142 -20.03 4.35 11.19
N TYR A 143 -19.13 4.23 10.21
CA TYR A 143 -17.69 4.05 10.40
C TYR A 143 -16.84 5.15 9.76
N ASP A 144 -17.44 6.26 9.32
CA ASP A 144 -16.75 7.37 8.64
C ASP A 144 -15.62 7.97 9.50
N ASP A 145 -15.74 7.92 10.84
CA ASP A 145 -14.73 8.45 11.77
C ASP A 145 -13.46 7.57 11.87
N TYR A 146 -13.45 6.39 11.27
CA TYR A 146 -12.36 5.41 11.36
C TYR A 146 -11.61 5.17 10.03
N LEU A 147 -11.90 5.96 8.99
CA LEU A 147 -11.37 5.74 7.63
C LEU A 147 -10.52 6.88 7.08
#